data_4cf43bd848d67d52205cf0330e1f5ee4
#
_entry.id   4cf43bd848d67d52205cf0330e1f5ee4
#
_cell.length_a   1.000
_cell.length_b   1.000
_cell.length_c   1.000
_cell.angle_alpha   90.00
_cell.angle_beta   90.00
_cell.angle_gamma   90.00
#
_symmetry.space_group_name_H-M   'P 1'
#
loop_
_entity.id
_entity.type
_entity.pdbx_description
1 polymer ?
#
loop_
_entity_poly.entity_id
_entity_poly.type
_entity_poly.pdbx_seq_one_letter_code
_entity_poly.pdbx_strand_id
1 'polypeptide(L)' 'MKLLQLTITKVDAPVFDGEVVSVHVPGVDGEMEILAHHQALISPLKAGTLTIKKADGSKEEHQIEAGTLEISHNHATVLI' A
#
# COMPACT_ATOMS: atom_id res chain seq x y z
N MET A 1 -18.53 -4.36 3.29
CA MET A 1 -17.39 -3.55 2.85
C MET A 1 -16.34 -4.47 2.27
N LYS A 2 -15.82 -4.12 1.09
CA LYS A 2 -14.78 -4.92 0.45
C LYS A 2 -13.42 -4.45 0.96
N LEU A 3 -12.56 -5.38 1.31
CA LEU A 3 -11.26 -5.07 1.87
C LEU A 3 -10.15 -5.60 0.96
N LEU A 4 -9.03 -4.91 1.03
CA LEU A 4 -7.80 -5.22 0.31
C LEU A 4 -6.81 -5.80 1.32
N GLN A 5 -6.16 -6.93 0.96
CA GLN A 5 -5.06 -7.44 1.79
C GLN A 5 -3.84 -6.58 1.49
N LEU A 6 -3.24 -6.01 2.53
CA LEU A 6 -2.07 -5.15 2.39
C LEU A 6 -0.92 -5.70 3.20
N THR A 7 0.23 -5.83 2.56
CA THR A 7 1.49 -6.18 3.23
C THR A 7 2.51 -5.10 2.91
N ILE A 8 3.12 -4.54 3.95
CA ILE A 8 4.24 -3.61 3.80
C ILE A 8 5.43 -4.24 4.49
N THR A 9 6.53 -4.37 3.79
CA THR A 9 7.70 -5.03 4.36
C THR A 9 8.99 -4.32 3.94
N LYS A 10 9.96 -4.36 4.84
CA LYS A 10 11.36 -4.02 4.55
C LYS A 10 12.11 -5.32 4.28
N VAL A 11 13.36 -5.19 3.83
CA VAL A 11 14.20 -6.35 3.53
C VAL A 11 14.28 -7.31 4.70
N ASP A 12 14.37 -6.78 5.91
CA ASP A 12 14.66 -7.58 7.11
C ASP A 12 13.53 -7.59 8.14
N ALA A 13 12.39 -6.92 7.88
CA ALA A 13 11.35 -6.83 8.90
C ALA A 13 9.99 -6.48 8.28
N PRO A 14 8.92 -7.11 8.75
CA PRO A 14 7.57 -6.70 8.36
C PRO A 14 7.23 -5.36 9.01
N VAL A 15 6.43 -4.55 8.30
CA VAL A 15 5.98 -3.26 8.78
C VAL A 15 4.48 -3.27 9.04
N PHE A 16 3.72 -3.90 8.14
CA PHE A 16 2.27 -3.97 8.26
C PHE A 16 1.77 -5.19 7.50
N ASP A 17 0.74 -5.84 8.04
CA ASP A 17 0.07 -6.93 7.35
C ASP A 17 -1.37 -7.00 7.85
N GLY A 18 -2.33 -6.87 6.94
CA GLY A 18 -3.73 -6.93 7.33
C GLY A 18 -4.66 -6.49 6.22
N GLU A 19 -5.96 -6.55 6.51
CA GLU A 19 -6.99 -6.12 5.57
C GLU A 19 -7.33 -4.65 5.81
N VAL A 20 -7.43 -3.88 4.73
CA VAL A 20 -7.65 -2.43 4.80
C VAL A 20 -8.69 -2.01 3.76
N VAL A 21 -9.25 -0.82 3.94
CA VAL A 21 -10.18 -0.24 2.96
C VAL A 21 -9.42 0.26 1.75
N SER A 22 -8.30 0.94 1.97
CA SER A 22 -7.49 1.49 0.89
C SER A 22 -6.08 1.78 1.37
N VAL A 23 -5.16 1.92 0.43
CA VAL A 23 -3.83 2.44 0.70
C VAL A 23 -3.49 3.49 -0.35
N HIS A 24 -3.00 4.63 0.11
CA HIS A 24 -2.58 5.73 -0.75
C HIS A 24 -1.06 5.73 -0.80
N VAL A 25 -0.49 5.70 -2.01
CA VAL A 25 0.96 5.53 -2.18
C VAL A 25 1.53 6.61 -3.08
N PRO A 26 2.79 7.04 -2.85
CA PRO A 26 3.45 8.04 -3.69
C PRO A 26 4.16 7.38 -4.88
N GLY A 27 3.40 7.10 -5.95
CA GLY A 27 3.99 6.56 -7.17
C GLY A 27 4.90 7.57 -7.85
N VAL A 28 5.93 7.08 -8.58
CA VAL A 28 6.85 8.00 -9.27
C VAL A 28 6.15 8.81 -10.35
N ASP A 29 5.08 8.28 -10.93
CA ASP A 29 4.31 8.98 -11.96
C ASP A 29 3.08 9.68 -11.40
N GLY A 30 2.95 9.74 -10.09
CA GLY A 30 1.82 10.38 -9.42
C GLY A 30 1.30 9.52 -8.29
N GLU A 31 0.57 10.16 -7.37
CA GLU A 31 0.00 9.46 -6.24
C GLU A 31 -1.17 8.60 -6.68
N MET A 32 -1.32 7.45 -6.02
CA MET A 32 -2.37 6.51 -6.36
C MET A 32 -3.10 6.07 -5.10
N GLU A 33 -4.41 5.87 -5.22
CA GLU A 33 -5.19 5.24 -4.16
C GLU A 33 -5.60 3.84 -4.62
N ILE A 34 -5.24 2.82 -3.84
CA ILE A 34 -5.50 1.44 -4.17
C ILE A 34 -6.65 0.94 -3.33
N LEU A 35 -7.71 0.52 -3.99
CA LEU A 35 -8.91 -0.02 -3.35
C LEU A 35 -9.00 -1.52 -3.58
N ALA A 36 -9.96 -2.16 -2.91
CA ALA A 36 -10.18 -3.59 -3.09
C ALA A 36 -10.42 -3.93 -4.58
N HIS A 37 -9.87 -5.04 -5.00
CA HIS A 37 -10.02 -5.58 -6.35
C HIS A 37 -9.43 -4.70 -7.45
N HIS A 38 -8.43 -3.88 -7.10
CA HIS A 38 -7.69 -3.12 -8.10
C HIS A 38 -7.00 -4.09 -9.06
N GLN A 39 -6.95 -3.71 -10.36
CA GLN A 39 -6.29 -4.56 -11.34
C GLN A 39 -4.81 -4.75 -11.02
N ALA A 40 -4.23 -5.84 -11.52
CA ALA A 40 -2.83 -6.16 -11.28
C ALA A 40 -1.93 -5.03 -11.79
N LEU A 41 -0.89 -4.72 -11.00
CA LEU A 41 -0.04 -3.57 -11.28
C LEU A 41 1.29 -3.75 -10.56
N ILE A 42 2.38 -3.29 -11.19
CA ILE A 42 3.67 -3.12 -10.53
C ILE A 42 4.07 -1.67 -10.76
N SER A 43 4.39 -0.95 -9.70
CA SER A 43 4.71 0.47 -9.80
C SER A 43 5.83 0.84 -8.85
N PRO A 44 6.85 1.57 -9.32
CA PRO A 44 7.85 2.11 -8.41
C PRO A 44 7.27 3.26 -7.61
N LEU A 45 7.75 3.42 -6.39
CA LEU A 45 7.33 4.47 -5.47
C LEU A 45 8.50 5.40 -5.17
N LYS A 46 8.16 6.67 -4.96
CA LYS A 46 9.16 7.68 -4.60
C LYS A 46 9.03 8.04 -3.13
N ALA A 47 9.93 8.90 -2.64
CA ALA A 47 9.85 9.41 -1.28
C ALA A 47 8.52 10.13 -1.06
N GLY A 48 7.90 9.88 0.07
CA GLY A 48 6.62 10.49 0.40
C GLY A 48 5.91 9.77 1.51
N THR A 49 4.62 10.08 1.68
CA THR A 49 3.79 9.49 2.71
C THR A 49 2.89 8.41 2.12
N LEU A 50 2.92 7.25 2.75
CA LEU A 50 2.01 6.16 2.45
C LEU A 50 0.92 6.19 3.53
N THR A 51 -0.35 6.20 3.13
CA THR A 51 -1.46 6.30 4.07
C THR A 51 -2.37 5.09 3.95
N ILE A 52 -2.59 4.41 5.07
CA ILE A 52 -3.46 3.24 5.15
C ILE A 52 -4.79 3.68 5.77
N LYS A 53 -5.89 3.36 5.10
CA LYS A 53 -7.22 3.59 5.66
C LYS A 53 -7.80 2.26 6.12
N LYS A 54 -8.04 2.14 7.41
CA LYS A 54 -8.47 0.88 8.01
C LYS A 54 -9.99 0.78 8.08
N ALA A 55 -10.48 -0.45 8.25
CA ALA A 55 -11.92 -0.73 8.28
C ALA A 55 -12.65 -0.02 9.43
N ASP A 56 -11.93 0.25 10.53
CA ASP A 56 -12.52 0.94 11.69
C ASP A 56 -12.57 2.46 11.53
N GLY A 57 -12.15 2.97 10.36
CA GLY A 57 -12.14 4.41 10.09
C GLY A 57 -10.85 5.10 10.45
N SER A 58 -9.93 4.42 11.12
CA SER A 58 -8.65 5.02 11.48
C SER A 58 -7.70 5.04 10.29
N LYS A 59 -6.68 5.89 10.37
CA LYS A 59 -5.63 6.00 9.35
C LYS A 59 -4.29 5.79 10.00
N GLU A 60 -3.38 5.19 9.24
CA GLU A 60 -2.00 5.00 9.68
C GLU A 60 -1.09 5.49 8.56
N GLU A 61 -0.09 6.28 8.91
CA GLU A 61 0.82 6.88 7.93
C GLU A 61 2.23 6.39 8.14
N HIS A 62 2.95 6.17 7.03
CA HIS A 62 4.35 5.79 7.04
C HIS A 62 5.10 6.67 6.05
N GLN A 63 6.24 7.21 6.48
CA GLN A 63 7.13 7.92 5.57
C GLN A 63 8.04 6.92 4.90
N ILE A 64 8.15 6.99 3.58
CA ILE A 64 9.03 6.10 2.82
C ILE A 64 9.98 6.92 1.97
N GLU A 65 11.17 6.36 1.72
CA GLU A 65 12.18 6.98 0.87
C GLU A 65 12.05 6.54 -0.58
N ALA A 66 11.68 5.27 -0.77
CA ALA A 66 11.48 4.66 -2.07
C ALA A 66 10.84 3.32 -1.84
N GLY A 67 10.37 2.68 -2.90
CA GLY A 67 9.81 1.35 -2.77
C GLY A 67 9.20 0.86 -4.06
N THR A 68 8.54 -0.27 -3.97
CA THR A 68 7.83 -0.89 -5.08
C THR A 68 6.48 -1.39 -4.58
N LEU A 69 5.44 -1.09 -5.37
CA LEU A 69 4.10 -1.60 -5.13
C LEU A 69 3.81 -2.70 -6.13
N GLU A 70 3.28 -3.81 -5.64
CA GLU A 70 2.79 -4.89 -6.49
C GLU A 70 1.36 -5.21 -6.09
N ILE A 71 0.45 -5.28 -7.05
CA ILE A 71 -0.94 -5.66 -6.81
C ILE A 71 -1.25 -6.90 -7.62
N SER A 72 -1.78 -7.93 -6.95
CA SER A 72 -2.17 -9.18 -7.60
C SER A 72 -3.20 -9.87 -6.72
N HIS A 73 -4.30 -10.33 -7.31
CA HIS A 73 -5.32 -11.13 -6.61
C HIS A 73 -5.80 -10.47 -5.31
N ASN A 74 -6.17 -9.20 -5.41
CA ASN A 74 -6.68 -8.42 -4.27
C ASN A 74 -5.68 -8.33 -3.11
N HIS A 75 -4.40 -8.37 -3.43
CA HIS A 75 -3.33 -8.27 -2.45
C HIS A 75 -2.32 -7.22 -2.93
N ALA A 76 -2.14 -6.18 -2.15
CA ALA A 76 -1.13 -5.15 -2.42
C ALA A 76 0.08 -5.41 -1.54
N THR A 77 1.24 -5.48 -2.14
CA THR A 77 2.51 -5.66 -1.42
C THR A 77 3.39 -4.46 -1.68
N VAL A 78 3.85 -3.84 -0.61
CA VAL A 78 4.75 -2.69 -0.70
C VAL A 78 6.09 -3.08 -0.09
N LEU A 79 7.13 -3.02 -0.91
CA LEU A 79 8.52 -3.26 -0.48
C LEU A 79 9.20 -1.91 -0.31
N ILE A 80 9.72 -1.64 0.87
CA ILE A 80 10.35 -0.35 1.18
C ILE A 80 11.71 -0.50 1.82
#